data_22ca9a1d5b8f973eee541bece152f220
#
_entry.id   22ca9a1d5b8f973eee541bece152f220
#
_cell.length_a   1.000
_cell.length_b   1.000
_cell.length_c   1.000
_cell.angle_alpha   90.00
_cell.angle_beta   90.00
_cell.angle_gamma   90.00
#
_symmetry.space_group_name_H-M   'P 1'
#
loop_
_entity.id
_entity.type
_entity.pdbx_description
1 polymer ?
#
loop_
_entity_poly.entity_id
_entity_poly.type
_entity_poly.pdbx_seq_one_letter_code
_entity_poly.pdbx_strand_id
1 'polypeptide(L)'
;MIEEKPDQRLITQRYTREAIAFIVRNKARPFFLYLPHTMPHWPQYSSERFAGKSANGKWGDAAEEIDWSTGEILKALMANDLDEKTMVVFMSDNGGALRHGASNKPLKGGKGSTWEGGHRVPFVVRWPGAIPAGTSSDAMVTSMDLLPTLAKLAGAKPPGDRKIDGKDISPQAGGGDAAQGVLFLCARPTSRRSQRRLKAGFHPGQADAQGRAGGAI
;
A
#
# COMPACT_ATOMS: atom_id res chain seq x y z
N MET A 1 -10.00 21.26 -14.00
CA MET A 1 -11.02 20.27 -13.53
C MET A 1 -11.33 19.35 -14.70
N ILE A 2 -11.28 18.02 -14.52
CA ILE A 2 -11.48 17.09 -15.63
C ILE A 2 -12.99 16.80 -15.81
N GLU A 3 -13.73 16.75 -14.70
CA GLU A 3 -15.17 16.47 -14.66
C GLU A 3 -15.76 17.04 -13.38
N GLU A 4 -16.88 17.76 -13.48
CA GLU A 4 -17.49 18.42 -12.30
C GLU A 4 -18.27 17.45 -11.40
N LYS A 5 -18.88 16.43 -11.98
CA LYS A 5 -19.69 15.43 -11.27
C LYS A 5 -19.36 14.01 -11.77
N PRO A 6 -18.20 13.47 -11.40
CA PRO A 6 -17.81 12.13 -11.84
C PRO A 6 -18.75 11.06 -11.28
N ASP A 7 -19.05 10.05 -12.07
CA ASP A 7 -19.75 8.85 -11.59
C ASP A 7 -18.84 8.12 -10.59
N GLN A 8 -19.21 8.17 -9.32
CA GLN A 8 -18.45 7.60 -8.22
C GLN A 8 -18.29 6.08 -8.35
N ARG A 9 -19.21 5.39 -9.03
CA ARG A 9 -19.14 3.95 -9.27
C ARG A 9 -17.96 3.56 -10.18
N LEU A 10 -17.50 4.47 -11.01
CA LEU A 10 -16.42 4.22 -11.98
C LEU A 10 -15.07 4.76 -11.54
N ILE A 11 -14.99 5.40 -10.39
CA ILE A 11 -13.78 6.14 -9.98
C ILE A 11 -12.58 5.22 -9.78
N THR A 12 -12.75 4.07 -9.12
CA THR A 12 -11.66 3.10 -8.90
C THR A 12 -11.14 2.56 -10.22
N GLN A 13 -12.02 2.24 -11.16
CA GLN A 13 -11.62 1.77 -12.50
C GLN A 13 -10.88 2.87 -13.29
N ARG A 14 -11.33 4.12 -13.20
CA ARG A 14 -10.66 5.26 -13.84
C ARG A 14 -9.26 5.46 -13.27
N TYR A 15 -9.11 5.45 -11.94
CA TYR A 15 -7.80 5.53 -11.30
C TYR A 15 -6.87 4.40 -11.73
N THR A 16 -7.38 3.17 -11.80
CA THR A 16 -6.61 2.00 -12.26
C THR A 16 -6.10 2.22 -13.69
N ARG A 17 -6.98 2.61 -14.60
CA ARG A 17 -6.63 2.87 -16.00
C ARG A 17 -5.59 3.98 -16.14
N GLU A 18 -5.78 5.10 -15.44
CA GLU A 18 -4.83 6.22 -15.48
C GLU A 18 -3.47 5.86 -14.86
N ALA A 19 -3.47 5.08 -13.77
CA ALA A 19 -2.24 4.58 -13.17
C ALA A 19 -1.46 3.67 -14.13
N ILE A 20 -2.14 2.74 -14.79
CA ILE A 20 -1.53 1.86 -15.79
C ILE A 20 -0.99 2.68 -16.97
N ALA A 21 -1.78 3.61 -17.50
CA ALA A 21 -1.35 4.48 -18.58
C ALA A 21 -0.14 5.35 -18.19
N PHE A 22 -0.09 5.83 -16.94
CA PHE A 22 1.06 6.55 -16.41
C PHE A 22 2.31 5.68 -16.36
N ILE A 23 2.21 4.45 -15.84
CA ILE A 23 3.31 3.49 -15.76
C ILE A 23 3.88 3.22 -17.17
N VAL A 24 3.02 2.90 -18.14
CA VAL A 24 3.43 2.62 -19.51
C VAL A 24 4.13 3.82 -20.16
N ARG A 25 3.60 5.04 -20.00
CA ARG A 25 4.22 6.26 -20.52
C ARG A 25 5.58 6.58 -19.91
N ASN A 26 5.81 6.14 -18.67
CA ASN A 26 7.03 6.47 -17.92
C ASN A 26 8.00 5.30 -17.77
N LYS A 27 7.75 4.16 -18.39
CA LYS A 27 8.53 2.92 -18.20
C LYS A 27 10.03 3.03 -18.47
N ALA A 28 10.45 3.99 -19.32
CA ALA A 28 11.86 4.21 -19.69
C ALA A 28 12.61 5.17 -18.75
N ARG A 29 11.98 5.68 -17.69
CA ARG A 29 12.57 6.63 -16.75
C ARG A 29 12.08 6.41 -15.33
N PRO A 30 12.81 6.83 -14.27
CA PRO A 30 12.32 6.79 -12.92
C PRO A 30 11.01 7.55 -12.76
N PHE A 31 10.10 7.01 -11.96
CA PHE A 31 8.82 7.64 -11.67
C PHE A 31 8.42 7.47 -10.20
N PHE A 32 7.57 8.39 -9.77
CA PHE A 32 6.82 8.31 -8.52
C PHE A 32 5.34 8.42 -8.83
N LEU A 33 4.56 7.43 -8.40
CA LEU A 33 3.10 7.43 -8.53
C LEU A 33 2.47 7.36 -7.16
N TYR A 34 1.72 8.40 -6.80
CA TYR A 34 0.86 8.43 -5.62
C TYR A 34 -0.60 8.23 -6.04
N LEU A 35 -1.21 7.14 -5.61
CA LEU A 35 -2.57 6.74 -5.99
C LEU A 35 -3.46 6.62 -4.75
N PRO A 36 -3.98 7.74 -4.23
CA PRO A 36 -4.89 7.74 -3.09
C PRO A 36 -6.31 7.41 -3.57
N HIS A 37 -6.77 6.19 -3.31
CA HIS A 37 -8.14 5.79 -3.60
C HIS A 37 -9.13 6.53 -2.71
N THR A 38 -10.23 7.05 -3.29
CA THR A 38 -11.33 7.65 -2.53
C THR A 38 -12.17 6.60 -1.80
N MET A 39 -12.23 5.38 -2.33
CA MET A 39 -12.89 4.25 -1.71
C MET A 39 -11.93 3.54 -0.72
N PRO A 40 -12.46 2.87 0.29
CA PRO A 40 -13.86 2.62 0.66
C PRO A 40 -14.45 3.67 1.62
N HIS A 41 -14.09 4.97 1.47
CA HIS A 41 -14.68 6.04 2.28
C HIS A 41 -16.21 6.11 2.05
N TRP A 42 -16.95 6.42 3.10
CA TRP A 42 -18.42 6.60 2.98
C TRP A 42 -18.75 7.94 2.25
N PRO A 43 -19.78 7.95 1.38
CA PRO A 43 -20.56 6.82 0.90
C PRO A 43 -19.74 5.92 -0.05
N GLN A 44 -19.91 4.59 0.12
CA GLN A 44 -19.18 3.61 -0.69
C GLN A 44 -19.88 3.41 -2.03
N TYR A 45 -19.04 3.35 -3.06
CA TYR A 45 -19.42 3.03 -4.43
C TYR A 45 -18.45 1.98 -4.99
N SER A 46 -19.00 1.12 -5.84
CA SER A 46 -18.25 0.17 -6.65
C SER A 46 -18.90 0.06 -8.02
N SER A 47 -18.14 -0.40 -9.01
CA SER A 47 -18.68 -0.68 -10.32
C SER A 47 -19.64 -1.87 -10.30
N GLU A 48 -20.46 -2.05 -11.34
CA GLU A 48 -21.37 -3.18 -11.50
C GLU A 48 -20.68 -4.53 -11.40
N ARG A 49 -19.40 -4.58 -11.78
CA ARG A 49 -18.57 -5.78 -11.64
C ARG A 49 -18.45 -6.25 -10.19
N PHE A 50 -18.48 -5.36 -9.21
CA PHE A 50 -18.27 -5.64 -7.79
C PHE A 50 -19.52 -5.40 -6.94
N ALA A 51 -20.45 -4.59 -7.39
CA ALA A 51 -21.64 -4.22 -6.65
C ALA A 51 -22.49 -5.43 -6.25
N GLY A 52 -22.78 -5.55 -4.95
CA GLY A 52 -23.63 -6.59 -4.38
C GLY A 52 -23.00 -7.98 -4.32
N LYS A 53 -21.68 -8.11 -4.49
CA LYS A 53 -20.99 -9.41 -4.54
C LYS A 53 -20.27 -9.77 -3.25
N SER A 54 -19.83 -8.77 -2.48
CA SER A 54 -19.14 -9.03 -1.24
C SER A 54 -20.09 -9.40 -0.10
N ALA A 55 -19.70 -10.39 0.69
CA ALA A 55 -20.40 -10.75 1.92
C ALA A 55 -20.41 -9.61 2.98
N ASN A 56 -19.56 -8.59 2.81
CA ASN A 56 -19.46 -7.43 3.70
C ASN A 56 -20.12 -6.17 3.12
N GLY A 57 -21.12 -6.37 2.24
CA GLY A 57 -21.92 -5.30 1.65
C GLY A 57 -21.11 -4.28 0.86
N LYS A 58 -21.61 -3.06 0.73
CA LYS A 58 -21.00 -2.00 -0.09
C LYS A 58 -19.55 -1.69 0.28
N TRP A 59 -19.22 -1.80 1.57
CA TRP A 59 -17.85 -1.59 2.01
C TRP A 59 -16.92 -2.68 1.47
N GLY A 60 -17.37 -3.93 1.50
CA GLY A 60 -16.64 -5.06 0.95
C GLY A 60 -16.52 -4.97 -0.57
N ASP A 61 -17.60 -4.63 -1.28
CA ASP A 61 -17.60 -4.43 -2.73
C ASP A 61 -16.53 -3.42 -3.16
N ALA A 62 -16.47 -2.26 -2.49
CA ALA A 62 -15.49 -1.23 -2.78
C ALA A 62 -14.05 -1.69 -2.47
N ALA A 63 -13.87 -2.44 -1.41
CA ALA A 63 -12.55 -2.95 -1.02
C ALA A 63 -12.05 -4.05 -1.95
N GLU A 64 -12.91 -4.93 -2.42
CA GLU A 64 -12.59 -5.95 -3.43
C GLU A 64 -12.23 -5.31 -4.77
N GLU A 65 -12.87 -4.19 -5.13
CA GLU A 65 -12.51 -3.45 -6.34
C GLU A 65 -11.14 -2.77 -6.22
N ILE A 66 -10.75 -2.29 -5.03
CA ILE A 66 -9.40 -1.77 -4.79
C ILE A 66 -8.36 -2.88 -4.86
N ASP A 67 -8.66 -4.07 -4.32
CA ASP A 67 -7.79 -5.23 -4.43
C ASP A 67 -7.58 -5.63 -5.90
N TRP A 68 -8.65 -5.70 -6.67
CA TRP A 68 -8.57 -5.88 -8.13
C TRP A 68 -7.72 -4.81 -8.81
N SER A 69 -7.92 -3.53 -8.47
CA SER A 69 -7.12 -2.42 -9.00
C SER A 69 -5.63 -2.62 -8.76
N THR A 70 -5.28 -3.00 -7.53
CA THR A 70 -3.91 -3.32 -7.15
C THR A 70 -3.34 -4.46 -8.00
N GLY A 71 -4.12 -5.53 -8.20
CA GLY A 71 -3.74 -6.65 -9.05
C GLY A 71 -3.48 -6.24 -10.51
N GLU A 72 -4.33 -5.39 -11.11
CA GLU A 72 -4.14 -4.91 -12.48
C GLU A 72 -2.88 -4.04 -12.62
N ILE A 73 -2.58 -3.21 -11.62
CA ILE A 73 -1.37 -2.40 -11.61
C ILE A 73 -0.13 -3.28 -11.49
N LEU A 74 -0.13 -4.29 -10.62
CA LEU A 74 0.98 -5.24 -10.52
C LEU A 74 1.20 -6.00 -11.82
N LYS A 75 0.14 -6.43 -12.50
CA LYS A 75 0.23 -7.03 -13.85
C LYS A 75 0.87 -6.08 -14.86
N ALA A 76 0.51 -4.79 -14.82
CA ALA A 76 1.10 -3.80 -15.72
C ALA A 76 2.60 -3.59 -15.46
N LEU A 77 3.05 -3.62 -14.19
CA LEU A 77 4.47 -3.58 -13.86
C LEU A 77 5.21 -4.79 -14.42
N MET A 78 4.68 -6.00 -14.19
CA MET A 78 5.26 -7.24 -14.73
C MET A 78 5.33 -7.24 -16.27
N ALA A 79 4.25 -6.85 -16.94
CA ALA A 79 4.18 -6.81 -18.41
C ALA A 79 5.13 -5.77 -19.06
N ASN A 80 5.72 -4.88 -18.27
CA ASN A 80 6.67 -3.87 -18.73
C ASN A 80 8.08 -4.03 -18.13
N ASP A 81 8.41 -5.19 -17.54
CA ASP A 81 9.71 -5.52 -16.93
C ASP A 81 10.13 -4.53 -15.82
N LEU A 82 9.13 -4.02 -15.09
CA LEU A 82 9.31 -3.06 -14.00
C LEU A 82 9.15 -3.68 -12.61
N ASP A 83 8.74 -4.94 -12.53
CA ASP A 83 8.32 -5.57 -11.27
C ASP A 83 9.43 -5.60 -10.22
N GLU A 84 10.64 -6.03 -10.60
CA GLU A 84 11.78 -6.08 -9.70
C GLU A 84 12.40 -4.70 -9.40
N LYS A 85 12.09 -3.71 -10.25
CA LYS A 85 12.64 -2.36 -10.18
C LYS A 85 11.69 -1.35 -9.52
N THR A 86 10.49 -1.78 -9.13
CA THR A 86 9.48 -0.91 -8.55
C THR A 86 9.12 -1.33 -7.13
N MET A 87 9.33 -0.43 -6.20
CA MET A 87 8.83 -0.57 -4.84
C MET A 87 7.34 -0.19 -4.82
N VAL A 88 6.50 -1.11 -4.42
CA VAL A 88 5.05 -0.89 -4.26
C VAL A 88 4.71 -0.86 -2.79
N VAL A 89 4.13 0.24 -2.32
CA VAL A 89 3.63 0.39 -0.94
C VAL A 89 2.11 0.44 -0.96
N PHE A 90 1.48 -0.45 -0.21
CA PHE A 90 0.03 -0.45 0.01
C PHE A 90 -0.25 -0.20 1.48
N MET A 91 -1.02 0.84 1.80
CA MET A 91 -1.36 1.14 3.18
C MET A 91 -2.74 1.80 3.30
N SER A 92 -3.26 1.87 4.54
CA SER A 92 -4.41 2.71 4.87
C SER A 92 -3.96 4.01 5.52
N ASP A 93 -4.74 5.06 5.32
CA ASP A 93 -4.52 6.39 5.91
C ASP A 93 -4.93 6.46 7.38
N ASN A 94 -5.91 5.66 7.79
CA ASN A 94 -6.46 5.58 9.16
C ASN A 94 -7.18 4.26 9.39
N GLY A 95 -7.52 3.98 10.64
CA GLY A 95 -8.27 2.81 11.04
C GLY A 95 -9.68 2.76 10.44
N GLY A 96 -10.27 1.57 10.37
CA GLY A 96 -11.59 1.34 9.80
C GLY A 96 -12.71 2.14 10.46
N ALA A 97 -13.59 2.71 9.65
CA ALA A 97 -14.83 3.34 10.11
C ALA A 97 -15.88 2.27 10.42
N LEU A 98 -16.00 1.86 11.69
CA LEU A 98 -16.84 0.74 12.13
C LEU A 98 -18.31 0.92 11.77
N ARG A 99 -18.82 2.16 11.80
CA ARG A 99 -20.20 2.49 11.45
C ARG A 99 -20.54 2.28 9.97
N HIS A 100 -19.52 2.11 9.13
CA HIS A 100 -19.65 2.02 7.68
C HIS A 100 -19.16 0.69 7.10
N GLY A 101 -19.17 -0.36 7.93
CA GLY A 101 -18.90 -1.73 7.50
C GLY A 101 -17.44 -2.18 7.64
N ALA A 102 -16.53 -1.33 8.10
CA ALA A 102 -15.16 -1.72 8.36
C ALA A 102 -15.02 -2.56 9.64
N SER A 103 -13.97 -3.38 9.73
CA SER A 103 -13.60 -4.11 10.94
C SER A 103 -12.11 -3.96 11.23
N ASN A 104 -11.79 -3.55 12.45
CA ASN A 104 -10.40 -3.45 12.92
C ASN A 104 -10.01 -4.60 13.85
N LYS A 105 -10.89 -5.60 14.03
CA LYS A 105 -10.64 -6.74 14.93
C LYS A 105 -9.31 -7.43 14.59
N PRO A 106 -8.54 -7.85 15.61
CA PRO A 106 -8.83 -7.85 17.06
C PRO A 106 -8.56 -6.51 17.77
N LEU A 107 -8.17 -5.44 17.05
CA LEU A 107 -7.80 -4.17 17.64
C LEU A 107 -9.05 -3.42 18.13
N LYS A 108 -8.92 -2.76 19.28
CA LYS A 108 -9.97 -1.92 19.87
C LYS A 108 -10.08 -0.59 19.14
N GLY A 109 -11.30 -0.09 18.93
CA GLY A 109 -11.59 1.20 18.32
C GLY A 109 -11.52 1.21 16.80
N GLY A 110 -11.59 2.40 16.21
CA GLY A 110 -11.58 2.62 14.77
C GLY A 110 -11.31 4.08 14.43
N LYS A 111 -11.60 4.47 13.20
CA LYS A 111 -11.39 5.83 12.70
C LYS A 111 -11.85 6.90 13.70
N GLY A 112 -10.96 7.84 14.01
CA GLY A 112 -11.23 8.95 14.95
C GLY A 112 -11.02 8.60 16.41
N SER A 113 -10.58 7.38 16.76
CA SER A 113 -10.23 7.01 18.14
C SER A 113 -8.70 6.94 18.32
N THR A 114 -8.26 7.13 19.57
CA THR A 114 -6.85 6.96 19.97
C THR A 114 -6.45 5.51 20.26
N TRP A 115 -7.39 4.56 20.13
CA TRP A 115 -7.12 3.14 20.29
C TRP A 115 -6.37 2.58 19.07
N GLU A 116 -5.70 1.45 19.25
CA GLU A 116 -4.95 0.73 18.22
C GLU A 116 -5.72 0.61 16.89
N GLY A 117 -7.04 0.30 16.95
CA GLY A 117 -7.87 0.20 15.75
C GLY A 117 -8.08 1.52 14.98
N GLY A 118 -7.71 2.67 15.58
CA GLY A 118 -7.74 3.97 14.92
C GLY A 118 -6.45 4.32 14.16
N HIS A 119 -5.33 3.78 14.61
CA HIS A 119 -3.99 4.16 14.13
C HIS A 119 -3.19 3.00 13.52
N ARG A 120 -3.31 1.79 14.06
CA ARG A 120 -2.61 0.63 13.56
C ARG A 120 -3.30 0.12 12.31
N VAL A 121 -2.76 0.50 11.18
CA VAL A 121 -3.30 0.24 9.85
C VAL A 121 -2.51 -0.83 9.11
N PRO A 122 -3.10 -1.47 8.10
CA PRO A 122 -2.36 -2.30 7.19
C PRO A 122 -1.27 -1.52 6.47
N PHE A 123 -0.09 -2.12 6.40
CA PHE A 123 1.05 -1.60 5.67
C PHE A 123 1.78 -2.77 5.00
N VAL A 124 1.86 -2.76 3.68
CA VAL A 124 2.52 -3.79 2.88
C VAL A 124 3.49 -3.13 1.94
N VAL A 125 4.71 -3.65 1.88
CA VAL A 125 5.69 -3.25 0.88
C VAL A 125 6.03 -4.46 0.02
N ARG A 126 6.02 -4.27 -1.29
CA ARG A 126 6.44 -5.27 -2.26
C ARG A 126 7.53 -4.69 -3.15
N TRP A 127 8.68 -5.35 -3.16
CA TRP A 127 9.81 -5.02 -4.01
C TRP A 127 10.67 -6.27 -4.26
N PRO A 128 10.32 -7.10 -5.25
CA PRO A 128 10.96 -8.39 -5.45
C PRO A 128 12.48 -8.32 -5.61
N GLY A 129 13.01 -7.26 -6.20
CA GLY A 129 14.46 -7.06 -6.35
C GLY A 129 15.22 -6.74 -5.06
N ALA A 130 14.51 -6.43 -3.95
CA ALA A 130 15.15 -5.99 -2.71
C ALA A 130 14.54 -6.57 -1.43
N ILE A 131 13.29 -7.01 -1.45
CA ILE A 131 12.58 -7.50 -0.27
C ILE A 131 12.12 -8.94 -0.51
N PRO A 132 12.61 -9.91 0.29
CA PRO A 132 12.16 -11.30 0.18
C PRO A 132 10.66 -11.43 0.43
N ALA A 133 9.99 -12.27 -0.37
CA ALA A 133 8.58 -12.55 -0.21
C ALA A 133 8.30 -13.26 1.13
N GLY A 134 7.13 -12.96 1.72
CA GLY A 134 6.68 -13.63 2.95
C GLY A 134 7.36 -13.13 4.24
N THR A 135 8.24 -12.14 4.16
CA THR A 135 8.86 -11.53 5.35
C THR A 135 7.86 -10.65 6.10
N SER A 136 8.04 -10.57 7.42
CA SER A 136 7.27 -9.66 8.29
C SER A 136 8.19 -9.05 9.34
N SER A 137 7.81 -7.88 9.87
CA SER A 137 8.51 -7.21 10.96
C SER A 137 7.52 -6.63 11.95
N ASP A 138 7.88 -6.64 13.23
CA ASP A 138 7.11 -6.01 14.31
C ASP A 138 7.59 -4.57 14.60
N ALA A 139 8.52 -4.04 13.81
CA ALA A 139 8.97 -2.67 13.95
C ALA A 139 7.82 -1.68 13.74
N MET A 140 7.76 -0.66 14.57
CA MET A 140 6.79 0.43 14.42
C MET A 140 7.23 1.33 13.26
N VAL A 141 6.38 1.41 12.25
CA VAL A 141 6.54 2.25 11.06
C VAL A 141 5.34 3.17 10.92
N THR A 142 5.58 4.40 10.51
CA THR A 142 4.53 5.40 10.30
C THR A 142 4.54 5.89 8.84
N SER A 143 3.45 6.51 8.40
CA SER A 143 3.40 7.15 7.09
C SER A 143 4.43 8.29 6.94
N MET A 144 4.86 8.90 8.04
CA MET A 144 5.89 9.95 8.05
C MET A 144 7.26 9.42 7.62
N ASP A 145 7.55 8.13 7.84
CA ASP A 145 8.81 7.50 7.49
C ASP A 145 8.99 7.32 5.96
N LEU A 146 7.89 7.43 5.21
CA LEU A 146 7.93 7.28 3.76
C LEU A 146 8.69 8.42 3.07
N LEU A 147 8.51 9.66 3.51
CA LEU A 147 9.19 10.80 2.88
C LEU A 147 10.72 10.68 2.91
N PRO A 148 11.38 10.53 4.08
CA PRO A 148 12.84 10.37 4.11
C PRO A 148 13.33 9.08 3.42
N THR A 149 12.56 8.00 3.52
CA THR A 149 12.89 6.73 2.86
C THR A 149 12.87 6.87 1.34
N LEU A 150 11.78 7.41 0.78
CA LEU A 150 11.64 7.58 -0.67
C LEU A 150 12.64 8.62 -1.22
N ALA A 151 12.89 9.69 -0.49
CA ALA A 151 13.90 10.67 -0.88
C ALA A 151 15.29 10.00 -1.01
N LYS A 152 15.68 9.22 -0.02
CA LYS A 152 16.97 8.48 -0.06
C LYS A 152 17.03 7.49 -1.22
N LEU A 153 15.98 6.68 -1.43
CA LEU A 153 15.91 5.72 -2.53
C LEU A 153 15.94 6.40 -3.91
N ALA A 154 15.44 7.63 -4.02
CA ALA A 154 15.53 8.45 -5.22
C ALA A 154 16.85 9.22 -5.37
N GLY A 155 17.83 9.02 -4.47
CA GLY A 155 19.08 9.77 -4.47
C GLY A 155 18.93 11.24 -4.04
N ALA A 156 17.78 11.63 -3.49
CA ALA A 156 17.50 12.97 -2.98
C ALA A 156 17.76 13.06 -1.47
N LYS A 157 17.85 14.27 -0.96
CA LYS A 157 17.93 14.54 0.48
C LYS A 157 16.59 15.11 0.95
N PRO A 158 16.07 14.68 2.11
CA PRO A 158 14.94 15.36 2.74
C PRO A 158 15.28 16.84 3.02
N PRO A 159 14.28 17.73 3.15
CA PRO A 159 14.51 19.11 3.57
C PRO A 159 15.35 19.19 4.84
N GLY A 160 16.43 19.97 4.82
CA GLY A 160 17.31 20.16 5.97
C GLY A 160 17.04 21.46 6.75
N ASP A 161 16.11 22.28 6.26
CA ASP A 161 15.70 23.56 6.82
C ASP A 161 14.67 23.44 7.96
N ARG A 162 14.20 22.23 8.20
CA ARG A 162 13.19 21.91 9.21
C ARG A 162 13.36 20.52 9.77
N LYS A 163 12.85 20.29 10.99
CA LYS A 163 12.80 18.96 11.58
C LYS A 163 11.75 18.11 10.86
N ILE A 164 12.13 16.90 10.47
CA ILE A 164 11.24 15.88 9.92
C ILE A 164 11.09 14.78 10.97
N ASP A 165 9.85 14.43 11.32
CA ASP A 165 9.57 13.41 12.34
C ASP A 165 9.80 11.99 11.85
N GLY A 166 9.62 11.74 10.52
CA GLY A 166 9.85 10.44 9.91
C GLY A 166 11.33 10.04 9.87
N LYS A 167 11.57 8.75 9.88
CA LYS A 167 12.89 8.13 9.80
C LYS A 167 13.03 7.34 8.50
N ASP A 168 14.25 7.22 8.01
CA ASP A 168 14.55 6.32 6.91
C ASP A 168 14.41 4.87 7.36
N ILE A 169 13.49 4.16 6.73
CA ILE A 169 13.23 2.73 6.91
C ILE A 169 13.60 1.93 5.67
N SER A 170 14.43 2.50 4.78
CA SER A 170 14.85 1.79 3.56
C SER A 170 15.51 0.47 3.91
N PRO A 171 15.32 -0.59 3.07
CA PRO A 171 16.11 -1.78 3.20
C PRO A 171 17.59 -1.39 3.19
N GLN A 172 18.37 -1.98 4.06
CA GLN A 172 19.81 -2.00 3.89
C GLN A 172 20.06 -2.82 2.63
N ALA A 173 19.99 -2.16 1.48
CA ALA A 173 20.18 -2.80 0.20
C ALA A 173 21.61 -3.35 0.15
N GLY A 174 21.74 -4.66 0.29
CA GLY A 174 22.89 -5.33 -0.27
C GLY A 174 22.82 -5.14 -1.79
N GLY A 175 23.46 -4.09 -2.30
CA GLY A 175 23.91 -3.98 -3.68
C GLY A 175 22.91 -4.11 -4.83
N GLY A 176 21.64 -3.78 -4.66
CA GLY A 176 20.70 -3.73 -5.78
C GLY A 176 20.63 -2.34 -6.43
N ASP A 177 20.39 -2.31 -7.74
CA ASP A 177 20.22 -1.08 -8.52
C ASP A 177 19.15 -0.16 -7.90
N ALA A 178 19.32 1.15 -8.05
CA ALA A 178 18.38 2.15 -7.60
C ALA A 178 16.97 1.87 -8.13
N ALA A 179 15.94 2.05 -7.30
CA ALA A 179 14.55 1.83 -7.69
C ALA A 179 14.19 2.68 -8.92
N GLN A 180 13.74 2.03 -9.99
CA GLN A 180 13.28 2.71 -11.20
C GLN A 180 11.89 3.33 -11.02
N GLY A 181 11.11 2.82 -10.06
CA GLY A 181 9.78 3.35 -9.78
C GLY A 181 9.37 3.14 -8.32
N VAL A 182 8.54 4.05 -7.85
CA VAL A 182 7.85 3.93 -6.56
C VAL A 182 6.36 4.10 -6.81
N LEU A 183 5.59 3.12 -6.40
CA LEU A 183 4.14 3.14 -6.44
C LEU A 183 3.61 3.13 -5.02
N PHE A 184 2.87 4.17 -4.67
CA PHE A 184 2.22 4.29 -3.40
C PHE A 184 0.71 4.08 -3.56
N LEU A 185 0.20 3.00 -3.01
CA LEU A 185 -1.21 2.67 -2.99
C LEU A 185 -1.75 2.83 -1.56
N CYS A 186 -2.75 3.68 -1.38
CA CYS A 186 -3.41 3.86 -0.11
C CYS A 186 -4.82 3.26 -0.17
N ALA A 187 -5.06 2.16 0.57
CA ALA A 187 -6.36 1.52 0.69
C ALA A 187 -6.49 0.70 1.99
N ARG A 188 -7.67 0.21 2.27
CA ARG A 188 -7.95 -0.58 3.48
C ARG A 188 -8.14 -2.07 3.18
N PRO A 189 -7.54 -3.01 3.93
CA PRO A 189 -7.81 -4.43 3.76
C PRO A 189 -9.05 -4.88 4.50
N THR A 190 -9.66 -5.94 3.97
CA THR A 190 -11.00 -6.40 4.30
C THR A 190 -11.10 -7.70 5.10
N SER A 191 -10.04 -8.47 5.29
CA SER A 191 -10.18 -9.80 5.92
C SER A 191 -9.09 -10.14 6.93
N ARG A 192 -9.43 -11.04 7.89
CA ARG A 192 -8.49 -11.61 8.88
C ARG A 192 -7.26 -12.28 8.24
N ARG A 193 -7.40 -12.79 7.02
CA ARG A 193 -6.32 -13.47 6.30
C ARG A 193 -5.30 -12.48 5.74
N SER A 194 -5.76 -11.31 5.29
CA SER A 194 -4.90 -10.22 4.85
C SER A 194 -4.19 -9.56 6.03
N GLN A 195 -4.84 -9.41 7.18
CA GLN A 195 -4.22 -8.82 8.38
C GLN A 195 -3.03 -9.62 8.92
N ARG A 196 -2.99 -10.96 8.76
CA ARG A 196 -1.82 -11.78 9.12
C ARG A 196 -0.64 -11.62 8.15
N ARG A 197 -0.91 -11.28 6.88
CA ARG A 197 0.12 -11.00 5.86
C ARG A 197 0.63 -9.56 5.90
N LEU A 198 -0.07 -8.66 6.58
CA LEU A 198 0.16 -7.22 6.59
C LEU A 198 1.05 -6.72 7.72
N LYS A 199 1.63 -7.61 8.50
CA LYS A 199 2.69 -7.26 9.45
C LYS A 199 4.05 -7.22 8.74
N ALA A 200 4.18 -6.43 7.70
CA ALA A 200 5.45 -6.18 7.06
C ALA A 200 6.01 -4.86 7.59
N GLY A 201 6.82 -4.93 8.61
CA GLY A 201 7.68 -3.84 9.02
C GLY A 201 9.09 -4.16 8.58
N PHE A 202 9.79 -3.14 8.27
CA PHE A 202 11.15 -3.15 7.80
C PHE A 202 12.12 -3.06 8.97
N HIS A 203 13.02 -4.03 9.15
CA HIS A 203 14.15 -3.90 10.07
C HIS A 203 15.46 -3.89 9.28
N PRO A 204 16.30 -2.84 9.37
CA PRO A 204 17.66 -2.91 8.89
C PRO A 204 18.50 -3.72 9.89
N GLY A 205 18.86 -4.93 9.54
CA GLY A 205 19.96 -5.67 10.13
C GLY A 205 19.72 -6.28 11.51
N GLN A 206 19.22 -7.49 11.53
CA GLN A 206 19.73 -8.61 12.28
C GLN A 206 19.44 -9.87 11.45
N ALA A 207 20.39 -10.24 10.64
CA ALA A 207 20.46 -11.61 10.18
C ALA A 207 20.87 -12.43 11.40
N ASP A 208 19.93 -13.09 12.03
CA ASP A 208 20.25 -14.11 13.02
C ASP A 208 20.98 -15.24 12.30
N ALA A 209 22.28 -15.33 12.61
CA ALA A 209 23.13 -16.42 12.23
C ALA A 209 22.73 -17.70 13.00
N GLN A 210 21.51 -18.16 12.82
CA GLN A 210 21.11 -19.50 13.22
C GLN A 210 19.97 -19.96 12.31
N GLY A 211 20.37 -20.73 11.28
CA GLY A 211 19.44 -21.49 10.46
C GLY A 211 18.61 -22.47 11.30
N ARG A 212 17.32 -22.19 11.41
CA ARG A 212 16.33 -23.22 11.69
C ARG A 212 15.15 -23.03 10.74
N ALA A 213 15.11 -23.91 9.77
CA ALA A 213 13.91 -24.25 9.04
C ALA A 213 12.85 -24.74 10.06
N GLY A 214 11.76 -24.01 10.18
CA GLY A 214 10.60 -24.38 10.97
C GLY A 214 9.39 -24.38 10.04
N GLY A 215 8.91 -25.60 9.77
CA GLY A 215 7.86 -25.93 8.84
C GLY A 215 6.50 -25.32 9.12
N ALA A 216 5.73 -25.45 8.10
CA ALA A 216 4.30 -25.23 7.93
C ALA A 216 3.40 -25.34 9.18
N ILE A 217 2.51 -24.40 9.36
CA ILE A 217 1.04 -24.61 9.24
C ILE A 217 0.39 -23.25 8.94
#